data_58b185f50463c31f4293189d7d93a093
#
_entry.id   58b185f50463c31f4293189d7d93a093
#
_cell.length_a   1.000
_cell.length_b   1.000
_cell.length_c   1.000
_cell.angle_alpha   90.00
_cell.angle_beta   90.00
_cell.angle_gamma   90.00
#
_symmetry.space_group_name_H-M   'P 1'
#
loop_
_entity.id
_entity.type
_entity.pdbx_description
1 polymer ?
#
loop_
_entity_poly.entity_id
_entity_poly.type
_entity_poly.pdbx_seq_one_letter_code
_entity_poly.pdbx_strand_id
1 'polypeptide(L)'
;TPIKSSAASDVYKRQVLAVVLIVVLIIFGRSWMVQKNAQKEYEKLSAQVNDLQNQVNDNQINIPSDTQTETENVAQEVQTEDSELEQKGIEIPQKNLNWKKLKGVNQDIYAWIYIPGTGVDYPVLQHPSDDSYYLNYNMNGTRGYPGCIYTEKANSKEFTDFDTVVYGHNMRNDTMFASLHNYEDQTFFNNFPYIYVYTKEKVLVYEIFAAYK
;
A
#
# COMPACT_ATOMS: atom_id res chain seq x y z
N THR A 1 -10.42 -2.07 -68.59
CA THR A 1 -9.81 -2.95 -67.56
C THR A 1 -9.63 -2.19 -66.28
N PRO A 2 -10.16 -2.65 -65.15
CA PRO A 2 -10.35 -1.86 -63.93
C PRO A 2 -9.12 -1.91 -63.02
N ILE A 3 -8.30 -0.86 -63.07
CA ILE A 3 -7.16 -0.66 -62.13
C ILE A 3 -7.57 0.25 -60.95
N LYS A 4 -8.83 0.67 -60.85
CA LYS A 4 -9.29 1.62 -59.81
C LYS A 4 -9.62 1.02 -58.43
N SER A 5 -9.65 -0.31 -58.23
CA SER A 5 -10.08 -0.90 -56.95
C SER A 5 -8.98 -1.04 -55.91
N SER A 6 -7.70 -1.12 -56.30
CA SER A 6 -6.61 -1.31 -55.38
C SER A 6 -6.25 -0.04 -54.60
N ALA A 7 -6.21 1.11 -55.26
CA ALA A 7 -5.89 2.38 -54.58
C ALA A 7 -6.95 2.82 -53.57
N ALA A 8 -8.23 2.62 -53.85
CA ALA A 8 -9.31 2.92 -52.90
C ALA A 8 -9.28 1.98 -51.68
N SER A 9 -8.96 0.70 -51.90
CA SER A 9 -8.78 -0.28 -50.81
C SER A 9 -7.60 0.09 -49.89
N ASP A 10 -6.51 0.57 -50.46
CA ASP A 10 -5.31 0.94 -49.67
C ASP A 10 -5.52 2.23 -48.87
N VAL A 11 -6.27 3.21 -49.43
CA VAL A 11 -6.69 4.41 -48.67
C VAL A 11 -7.58 4.03 -47.49
N TYR A 12 -8.58 3.17 -47.72
CA TYR A 12 -9.45 2.70 -46.64
C TYR A 12 -8.71 1.93 -45.54
N LYS A 13 -7.78 1.05 -45.91
CA LYS A 13 -6.93 0.33 -44.92
C LYS A 13 -6.10 1.31 -44.09
N ARG A 14 -5.52 2.33 -44.68
CA ARG A 14 -4.76 3.37 -43.95
C ARG A 14 -5.65 4.17 -43.00
N GLN A 15 -6.88 4.51 -43.40
CA GLN A 15 -7.85 5.20 -42.52
C GLN A 15 -8.26 4.32 -41.36
N VAL A 16 -8.56 3.04 -41.57
CA VAL A 16 -8.89 2.08 -40.49
C VAL A 16 -7.73 1.94 -39.55
N LEU A 17 -6.50 1.79 -40.07
CA LEU A 17 -5.31 1.70 -39.24
C LEU A 17 -5.09 2.95 -38.37
N ALA A 18 -5.31 4.15 -38.96
CA ALA A 18 -5.21 5.41 -38.22
C ALA A 18 -6.23 5.51 -37.09
N VAL A 19 -7.49 5.13 -37.35
CA VAL A 19 -8.53 5.09 -36.30
C VAL A 19 -8.20 4.10 -35.20
N VAL A 20 -7.75 2.89 -35.54
CA VAL A 20 -7.32 1.89 -34.55
C VAL A 20 -6.18 2.44 -33.70
N LEU A 21 -5.20 3.08 -34.31
CA LEU A 21 -4.06 3.67 -33.60
C LEU A 21 -4.47 4.77 -32.63
N ILE A 22 -5.40 5.65 -33.05
CA ILE A 22 -5.98 6.69 -32.19
C ILE A 22 -6.71 6.06 -30.99
N VAL A 23 -7.52 5.03 -31.23
CA VAL A 23 -8.24 4.34 -30.14
C VAL A 23 -7.26 3.71 -29.16
N VAL A 24 -6.21 3.05 -29.64
CA VAL A 24 -5.16 2.47 -28.80
C VAL A 24 -4.46 3.55 -27.98
N LEU A 25 -4.11 4.68 -28.57
CA LEU A 25 -3.48 5.81 -27.86
C LEU A 25 -4.40 6.39 -26.78
N ILE A 26 -5.69 6.50 -27.04
CA ILE A 26 -6.68 6.98 -26.05
C ILE A 26 -6.77 5.99 -24.88
N ILE A 27 -6.86 4.68 -25.15
CA ILE A 27 -6.91 3.64 -24.10
C ILE A 27 -5.62 3.69 -23.26
N PHE A 28 -4.47 3.78 -23.91
CA PHE A 28 -3.17 3.83 -23.22
C PHE A 28 -3.04 5.10 -22.37
N GLY A 29 -3.42 6.25 -22.91
CA GLY A 29 -3.41 7.54 -22.21
C GLY A 29 -4.31 7.55 -20.97
N ARG A 30 -5.53 6.97 -21.10
CA ARG A 30 -6.44 6.82 -19.95
C ARG A 30 -5.88 5.90 -18.89
N SER A 31 -5.34 4.74 -19.26
CA SER A 31 -4.73 3.79 -18.32
C SER A 31 -3.54 4.41 -17.58
N TRP A 32 -2.67 5.11 -18.31
CA TRP A 32 -1.55 5.84 -17.71
C TRP A 32 -2.00 6.94 -16.74
N MET A 33 -3.05 7.69 -17.09
CA MET A 33 -3.59 8.73 -16.22
C MET A 33 -4.18 8.15 -14.94
N VAL A 34 -4.93 7.04 -15.02
CA VAL A 34 -5.48 6.33 -13.84
C VAL A 34 -4.36 5.89 -12.91
N GLN A 35 -3.33 5.23 -13.44
CA GLN A 35 -2.18 4.79 -12.67
C GLN A 35 -1.45 5.96 -11.98
N LYS A 36 -1.20 7.06 -12.74
CA LYS A 36 -0.53 8.24 -12.18
C LYS A 36 -1.35 8.92 -11.08
N ASN A 37 -2.66 8.99 -11.23
CA ASN A 37 -3.53 9.59 -10.21
C ASN A 37 -3.60 8.72 -8.95
N ALA A 38 -3.73 7.40 -9.10
CA ALA A 38 -3.73 6.48 -7.97
C ALA A 38 -2.39 6.53 -7.20
N GLN A 39 -1.27 6.57 -7.91
CA GLN A 39 0.05 6.71 -7.29
C GLN A 39 0.16 8.02 -6.48
N LYS A 40 -0.31 9.14 -7.01
CA LYS A 40 -0.35 10.43 -6.29
C LYS A 40 -1.23 10.38 -5.03
N GLU A 41 -2.31 9.61 -5.03
CA GLU A 41 -3.14 9.43 -3.85
C GLU A 41 -2.39 8.69 -2.74
N TYR A 42 -1.64 7.64 -3.08
CA TYR A 42 -0.77 6.94 -2.13
C TYR A 42 0.33 7.85 -1.58
N GLU A 43 1.05 8.57 -2.44
CA GLU A 43 2.09 9.52 -2.03
C GLU A 43 1.54 10.60 -1.11
N LYS A 44 0.36 11.15 -1.42
CA LYS A 44 -0.32 12.14 -0.59
C LYS A 44 -0.72 11.56 0.77
N LEU A 45 -1.22 10.33 0.80
CA LEU A 45 -1.64 9.69 2.03
C LEU A 45 -0.43 9.37 2.92
N SER A 46 0.64 8.84 2.36
CA SER A 46 1.90 8.56 3.06
C SER A 46 2.54 9.86 3.57
N ALA A 47 2.58 10.92 2.74
CA ALA A 47 3.08 12.23 3.18
C ALA A 47 2.27 12.80 4.35
N GLN A 48 0.94 12.68 4.35
CA GLN A 48 0.11 13.13 5.46
C GLN A 48 0.39 12.36 6.77
N VAL A 49 0.67 11.07 6.68
CA VAL A 49 1.06 10.25 7.84
C VAL A 49 2.41 10.73 8.39
N ASN A 50 3.38 10.98 7.51
CA ASN A 50 4.73 11.41 7.90
C ASN A 50 4.75 12.86 8.42
N ASP A 51 3.97 13.79 7.87
CA ASP A 51 3.87 15.18 8.34
C ASP A 51 3.28 15.26 9.76
N LEU A 52 2.28 14.45 10.06
CA LEU A 52 1.72 14.37 11.41
C LEU A 52 2.76 13.85 12.40
N GLN A 53 3.64 12.94 11.96
CA GLN A 53 4.76 12.43 12.76
C GLN A 53 5.74 13.55 13.14
N ASN A 54 6.13 14.38 12.17
CA ASN A 54 7.08 15.48 12.40
C ASN A 54 6.49 16.53 13.36
N GLN A 55 5.20 16.87 13.23
CA GLN A 55 4.53 17.82 14.12
C GLN A 55 4.40 17.32 15.57
N VAL A 56 4.25 16.02 15.79
CA VAL A 56 4.20 15.43 17.13
C VAL A 56 5.59 15.47 17.79
N ASN A 57 6.63 15.15 17.04
CA ASN A 57 8.00 15.19 17.53
C ASN A 57 8.46 16.60 17.88
N ASP A 58 8.06 17.62 17.10
CA ASP A 58 8.37 19.05 17.38
C ASP A 58 7.60 19.57 18.61
N ASN A 59 6.41 19.06 18.90
CA ASN A 59 5.60 19.48 20.03
C ASN A 59 5.93 18.79 21.36
N GLN A 60 6.66 17.67 21.35
CA GLN A 60 7.10 17.00 22.59
C GLN A 60 8.16 17.76 23.38
N ILE A 61 8.71 18.86 22.86
CA ILE A 61 9.70 19.69 23.55
C ILE A 61 9.06 20.68 24.55
N ASN A 62 7.75 20.89 24.55
CA ASN A 62 7.07 21.85 25.45
C ASN A 62 5.68 21.35 25.91
N ILE A 63 5.62 20.48 26.90
CA ILE A 63 4.38 20.30 27.67
C ILE A 63 4.68 20.53 29.15
N PRO A 64 4.06 21.55 29.79
CA PRO A 64 4.03 21.65 31.24
C PRO A 64 3.15 20.52 31.81
N SER A 65 3.70 19.85 32.81
CA SER A 65 3.03 18.84 33.61
C SER A 65 1.81 19.48 34.31
N ASP A 66 0.61 19.20 33.84
CA ASP A 66 -0.62 19.16 34.62
C ASP A 66 -1.83 18.85 33.71
N THR A 67 -2.25 17.59 33.70
CA THR A 67 -3.68 17.19 33.68
C THR A 67 -3.69 15.64 33.74
N GLN A 68 -3.89 15.14 34.95
CA GLN A 68 -4.39 13.77 35.18
C GLN A 68 -5.88 13.78 34.85
N THR A 69 -6.32 12.92 33.95
CA THR A 69 -7.64 12.27 34.05
C THR A 69 -7.82 11.18 32.99
N GLU A 70 -8.11 9.98 33.48
CA GLU A 70 -8.77 8.83 32.85
C GLU A 70 -8.10 8.09 31.68
N THR A 71 -7.20 7.16 31.99
CA THR A 71 -6.97 5.94 31.22
C THR A 71 -6.46 4.82 32.15
N GLU A 72 -7.31 4.32 33.02
CA GLU A 72 -7.13 3.01 33.66
C GLU A 72 -8.06 2.03 32.94
N ASN A 73 -7.49 1.04 32.21
CA ASN A 73 -7.95 -0.33 31.97
C ASN A 73 -7.53 -0.97 30.63
N VAL A 74 -6.43 -0.55 30.00
CA VAL A 74 -5.89 -1.27 28.81
C VAL A 74 -4.41 -1.70 29.02
N ALA A 75 -3.85 -1.46 30.19
CA ALA A 75 -2.41 -1.54 30.42
C ALA A 75 -1.84 -2.94 30.76
N GLN A 76 -2.63 -4.00 30.73
CA GLN A 76 -2.16 -5.29 31.28
C GLN A 76 -1.82 -6.39 30.24
N GLU A 77 -2.23 -6.28 28.95
CA GLU A 77 -1.83 -7.22 27.90
C GLU A 77 -0.70 -6.69 26.99
N VAL A 78 -0.46 -5.40 26.96
CA VAL A 78 0.60 -4.76 26.14
C VAL A 78 2.00 -4.94 26.72
N GLN A 79 2.13 -5.22 28.02
CA GLN A 79 3.44 -5.22 28.70
C GLN A 79 4.33 -6.44 28.43
N THR A 80 3.82 -7.55 27.91
CA THR A 80 4.64 -8.76 27.66
C THR A 80 5.26 -8.78 26.27
N GLU A 81 4.60 -8.26 25.25
CA GLU A 81 5.14 -8.21 23.88
C GLU A 81 6.19 -7.09 23.72
N ASP A 82 5.99 -5.92 24.34
CA ASP A 82 6.97 -4.82 24.34
C ASP A 82 8.30 -5.21 24.98
N SER A 83 8.27 -6.05 26.04
CA SER A 83 9.49 -6.49 26.73
C SER A 83 10.37 -7.42 25.89
N GLU A 84 9.83 -8.24 25.00
CA GLU A 84 10.60 -9.09 24.09
C GLU A 84 11.24 -8.29 22.96
N LEU A 85 10.55 -7.29 22.44
CA LEU A 85 11.05 -6.40 21.38
C LEU A 85 12.19 -5.52 21.91
N GLU A 86 12.04 -4.98 23.14
CA GLU A 86 13.10 -4.21 23.81
C GLU A 86 14.34 -5.07 24.10
N GLN A 87 14.17 -6.33 24.52
CA GLN A 87 15.28 -7.27 24.74
C GLN A 87 16.05 -7.59 23.46
N LYS A 88 15.36 -7.59 22.30
CA LYS A 88 15.97 -7.79 20.99
C LYS A 88 16.52 -6.49 20.39
N GLY A 89 16.34 -5.33 21.03
CA GLY A 89 16.77 -4.02 20.53
C GLY A 89 16.03 -3.58 19.26
N ILE A 90 14.78 -4.03 19.09
CA ILE A 90 13.96 -3.70 17.93
C ILE A 90 13.25 -2.36 18.17
N GLU A 91 13.66 -1.33 17.45
CA GLU A 91 12.96 -0.05 17.45
C GLU A 91 11.77 -0.10 16.51
N ILE A 92 10.57 0.11 17.04
CA ILE A 92 9.36 0.20 16.22
C ILE A 92 9.27 1.62 15.61
N PRO A 93 9.30 1.75 14.28
CA PRO A 93 9.14 3.04 13.63
C PRO A 93 7.79 3.67 14.01
N GLN A 94 7.82 4.85 14.58
CA GLN A 94 6.59 5.54 14.95
C GLN A 94 5.83 5.99 13.70
N LYS A 95 4.51 5.75 13.64
CA LYS A 95 3.63 6.25 12.58
C LYS A 95 2.36 6.86 13.18
N ASN A 96 2.10 8.11 12.86
CA ASN A 96 0.90 8.80 13.33
C ASN A 96 -0.29 8.56 12.38
N LEU A 97 -0.93 7.41 12.50
CA LEU A 97 -2.02 6.97 11.66
C LEU A 97 -3.36 7.53 12.16
N ASN A 98 -3.91 8.52 11.47
CA ASN A 98 -5.26 9.00 11.77
C ASN A 98 -6.32 8.07 11.15
N TRP A 99 -6.74 7.06 11.89
CA TRP A 99 -7.70 6.05 11.46
C TRP A 99 -9.03 6.61 10.96
N LYS A 100 -9.50 7.72 11.55
CA LYS A 100 -10.71 8.39 11.08
C LYS A 100 -10.54 8.98 9.67
N LYS A 101 -9.39 9.60 9.41
CA LYS A 101 -9.07 10.10 8.06
C LYS A 101 -8.87 8.97 7.05
N LEU A 102 -8.14 7.91 7.43
CA LEU A 102 -7.93 6.73 6.59
C LEU A 102 -9.26 6.09 6.20
N LYS A 103 -10.16 5.86 7.16
CA LYS A 103 -11.52 5.37 6.91
C LYS A 103 -12.37 6.33 6.06
N GLY A 104 -12.10 7.64 6.12
CA GLY A 104 -12.72 8.63 5.25
C GLY A 104 -12.29 8.54 3.79
N VAL A 105 -11.07 8.04 3.53
CA VAL A 105 -10.57 7.77 2.17
C VAL A 105 -11.18 6.48 1.62
N ASN A 106 -11.11 5.40 2.40
CA ASN A 106 -11.76 4.13 2.08
C ASN A 106 -12.08 3.36 3.36
N GLN A 107 -13.34 2.94 3.51
CA GLN A 107 -13.83 2.25 4.70
C GLN A 107 -13.20 0.87 4.90
N ASP A 108 -12.66 0.27 3.85
CA ASP A 108 -12.04 -1.06 3.86
C ASP A 108 -10.60 -1.05 4.35
N ILE A 109 -9.98 0.14 4.53
CA ILE A 109 -8.65 0.25 5.16
C ILE A 109 -8.77 -0.20 6.61
N TYR A 110 -7.98 -1.20 7.01
CA TYR A 110 -8.02 -1.71 8.39
C TYR A 110 -6.63 -1.84 9.03
N ALA A 111 -5.56 -1.81 8.21
CA ALA A 111 -4.19 -1.84 8.67
C ALA A 111 -3.31 -0.95 7.80
N TRP A 112 -2.05 -0.78 8.20
CA TRP A 112 -1.00 -0.12 7.44
C TRP A 112 0.25 -0.99 7.48
N ILE A 113 0.85 -1.29 6.33
CA ILE A 113 2.09 -2.05 6.24
C ILE A 113 3.27 -1.13 5.93
N TYR A 114 4.36 -1.33 6.65
CA TYR A 114 5.62 -0.63 6.42
C TYR A 114 6.79 -1.60 6.45
N ILE A 115 7.66 -1.53 5.44
CA ILE A 115 8.87 -2.34 5.35
C ILE A 115 10.06 -1.40 5.11
N PRO A 116 10.94 -1.20 6.11
CA PRO A 116 12.09 -0.32 6.00
C PRO A 116 13.01 -0.68 4.83
N GLY A 117 13.64 0.34 4.24
CA GLY A 117 14.54 0.15 3.09
C GLY A 117 13.84 -0.12 1.76
N THR A 118 12.50 -0.30 1.76
CA THR A 118 11.69 -0.52 0.56
C THR A 118 10.75 0.64 0.29
N GLY A 119 10.04 0.59 -0.84
CA GLY A 119 8.92 1.49 -1.14
C GLY A 119 7.59 1.07 -0.51
N VAL A 120 7.57 0.02 0.34
CA VAL A 120 6.34 -0.49 0.94
C VAL A 120 5.99 0.34 2.17
N ASP A 121 5.04 1.26 1.99
CA ASP A 121 4.47 2.13 3.02
C ASP A 121 3.02 2.47 2.64
N TYR A 122 2.11 1.48 2.85
CA TYR A 122 0.78 1.48 2.28
C TYR A 122 -0.32 1.08 3.26
N PRO A 123 -1.56 1.60 3.06
CA PRO A 123 -2.72 1.04 3.73
C PRO A 123 -2.98 -0.39 3.24
N VAL A 124 -3.46 -1.24 4.14
CA VAL A 124 -3.95 -2.59 3.83
C VAL A 124 -5.47 -2.58 3.86
N LEU A 125 -6.08 -3.09 2.78
CA LEU A 125 -7.53 -3.11 2.60
C LEU A 125 -8.06 -4.54 2.59
N GLN A 126 -9.33 -4.73 2.95
CA GLN A 126 -10.03 -6.00 2.77
C GLN A 126 -11.46 -5.72 2.35
N HIS A 127 -11.81 -6.11 1.10
CA HIS A 127 -13.14 -5.90 0.57
C HIS A 127 -14.16 -6.86 1.21
N PRO A 128 -15.36 -6.40 1.58
CA PRO A 128 -16.28 -7.20 2.38
C PRO A 128 -16.92 -8.38 1.65
N SER A 129 -16.87 -8.43 0.31
CA SER A 129 -17.57 -9.45 -0.48
C SER A 129 -16.82 -10.00 -1.69
N ASP A 130 -15.76 -9.34 -2.17
CA ASP A 130 -15.00 -9.76 -3.36
C ASP A 130 -13.51 -9.78 -3.04
N ASP A 131 -12.93 -10.96 -2.92
CA ASP A 131 -11.51 -11.15 -2.54
C ASP A 131 -10.54 -10.65 -3.60
N SER A 132 -10.97 -10.53 -4.86
CA SER A 132 -10.15 -10.03 -5.97
C SER A 132 -10.36 -8.54 -6.27
N TYR A 133 -11.24 -7.84 -5.56
CA TYR A 133 -11.60 -6.46 -5.85
C TYR A 133 -10.37 -5.55 -5.93
N TYR A 134 -9.55 -5.54 -4.88
CA TYR A 134 -8.39 -4.66 -4.77
C TYR A 134 -7.18 -5.06 -5.62
N LEU A 135 -7.24 -6.22 -6.26
CA LEU A 135 -6.31 -6.57 -7.35
C LEU A 135 -6.55 -5.66 -8.57
N ASN A 136 -7.81 -5.28 -8.84
CA ASN A 136 -8.21 -4.59 -10.05
C ASN A 136 -8.69 -3.16 -9.84
N TYR A 137 -8.93 -2.75 -8.60
CA TYR A 137 -9.45 -1.43 -8.25
C TYR A 137 -8.54 -0.72 -7.26
N ASN A 138 -8.34 0.56 -7.53
CA ASN A 138 -7.59 1.45 -6.65
C ASN A 138 -8.42 1.86 -5.41
N MET A 139 -7.76 2.46 -4.45
CA MET A 139 -8.35 2.90 -3.17
C MET A 139 -9.56 3.83 -3.36
N ASN A 140 -9.61 4.64 -4.42
CA ASN A 140 -10.72 5.53 -4.78
C ASN A 140 -11.82 4.84 -5.62
N GLY A 141 -11.79 3.52 -5.78
CA GLY A 141 -12.74 2.74 -6.56
C GLY A 141 -12.56 2.83 -8.07
N THR A 142 -11.50 3.48 -8.60
CA THR A 142 -11.22 3.46 -10.03
C THR A 142 -10.60 2.13 -10.44
N ARG A 143 -11.07 1.55 -11.54
CA ARG A 143 -10.51 0.31 -12.08
C ARG A 143 -9.18 0.57 -12.76
N GLY A 144 -8.18 -0.28 -12.49
CA GLY A 144 -6.87 -0.28 -13.13
C GLY A 144 -5.73 -0.37 -12.13
N TYR A 145 -4.50 -0.32 -12.66
CA TYR A 145 -3.29 -0.33 -11.85
C TYR A 145 -3.13 0.98 -11.07
N PRO A 146 -2.44 0.93 -9.89
CA PRO A 146 -1.73 -0.21 -9.33
C PRO A 146 -2.58 -1.15 -8.45
N GLY A 147 -3.90 -0.96 -8.31
CA GLY A 147 -4.68 -1.66 -7.31
C GLY A 147 -4.32 -1.25 -5.88
N CYS A 148 -4.51 -2.13 -4.90
CA CYS A 148 -4.16 -1.88 -3.51
C CYS A 148 -3.29 -3.01 -2.92
N ILE A 149 -2.72 -2.76 -1.75
CA ILE A 149 -2.26 -3.83 -0.87
C ILE A 149 -3.48 -4.32 -0.09
N TYR A 150 -3.73 -5.63 -0.10
CA TYR A 150 -4.97 -6.16 0.45
C TYR A 150 -4.84 -7.59 0.97
N THR A 151 -5.82 -8.01 1.76
CA THR A 151 -6.02 -9.40 2.19
C THR A 151 -7.39 -9.90 1.73
N GLU A 152 -7.54 -11.21 1.66
CA GLU A 152 -8.82 -11.87 1.40
C GLU A 152 -9.63 -12.05 2.69
N LYS A 153 -10.95 -12.26 2.57
CA LYS A 153 -11.86 -12.46 3.71
C LYS A 153 -11.58 -13.71 4.54
N ALA A 154 -10.83 -14.66 3.97
CA ALA A 154 -10.37 -15.82 4.72
C ALA A 154 -9.47 -15.44 5.91
N ASN A 155 -8.79 -14.30 5.81
CA ASN A 155 -7.96 -13.79 6.87
C ASN A 155 -8.69 -12.79 7.78
N SER A 156 -8.44 -12.92 9.08
CA SER A 156 -8.89 -12.00 10.12
C SER A 156 -8.22 -10.64 9.98
N LYS A 157 -8.97 -9.58 10.22
CA LYS A 157 -8.44 -8.20 10.25
C LYS A 157 -7.60 -7.90 11.48
N GLU A 158 -7.65 -8.76 12.48
CA GLU A 158 -6.91 -8.71 13.73
C GLU A 158 -5.53 -9.39 13.62
N PHE A 159 -5.21 -10.01 12.46
CA PHE A 159 -3.98 -10.79 12.23
C PHE A 159 -3.77 -11.90 13.27
N THR A 160 -4.84 -12.57 13.66
CA THR A 160 -4.82 -13.67 14.64
C THR A 160 -4.78 -15.06 14.01
N ASP A 161 -4.82 -15.12 12.67
CA ASP A 161 -4.72 -16.39 11.95
C ASP A 161 -3.31 -16.97 12.05
N PHE A 162 -3.22 -18.29 11.88
CA PHE A 162 -1.93 -18.97 11.77
C PHE A 162 -1.12 -18.46 10.57
N ASP A 163 -1.79 -18.11 9.47
CA ASP A 163 -1.20 -17.59 8.25
C ASP A 163 -2.07 -16.46 7.67
N THR A 164 -1.47 -15.32 7.39
CA THR A 164 -2.13 -14.18 6.76
C THR A 164 -1.45 -13.85 5.44
N VAL A 165 -2.20 -13.96 4.34
CA VAL A 165 -1.69 -13.64 3.01
C VAL A 165 -2.01 -12.19 2.66
N VAL A 166 -0.96 -11.41 2.40
CA VAL A 166 -1.07 -10.02 1.96
C VAL A 166 -0.65 -9.92 0.50
N TYR A 167 -1.53 -9.39 -0.33
CA TYR A 167 -1.35 -9.28 -1.78
C TYR A 167 -0.98 -7.87 -2.19
N GLY A 168 -0.17 -7.76 -3.24
CA GLY A 168 0.18 -6.49 -3.87
C GLY A 168 0.82 -6.71 -5.24
N HIS A 169 0.60 -5.78 -6.18
CA HIS A 169 1.21 -5.87 -7.51
C HIS A 169 2.73 -5.69 -7.45
N ASN A 170 3.42 -6.39 -8.36
CA ASN A 170 4.82 -6.15 -8.69
C ASN A 170 4.87 -5.14 -9.86
N MET A 171 5.06 -3.86 -9.56
CA MET A 171 4.98 -2.78 -10.53
C MET A 171 6.35 -2.45 -11.14
N ARG A 172 6.41 -2.16 -12.45
CA ARG A 172 7.67 -1.82 -13.16
C ARG A 172 8.31 -0.50 -12.71
N ASN A 173 7.60 0.32 -11.97
CA ASN A 173 8.06 1.61 -11.42
C ASN A 173 8.42 1.52 -9.93
N ASP A 174 8.77 0.34 -9.47
CA ASP A 174 9.20 0.05 -8.09
C ASP A 174 8.18 0.41 -6.98
N THR A 175 6.90 0.57 -7.35
CA THR A 175 5.82 0.78 -6.39
C THR A 175 5.14 -0.53 -6.00
N MET A 176 4.27 -0.47 -5.01
CA MET A 176 3.60 -1.60 -4.39
C MET A 176 4.63 -2.61 -3.84
N PHE A 177 4.57 -3.88 -4.21
CA PHE A 177 5.51 -4.91 -3.75
C PHE A 177 6.74 -5.09 -4.64
N ALA A 178 6.92 -4.26 -5.67
CA ALA A 178 8.08 -4.40 -6.56
C ALA A 178 9.42 -4.27 -5.85
N SER A 179 9.55 -3.34 -4.89
CA SER A 179 10.78 -3.17 -4.11
C SER A 179 11.14 -4.34 -3.18
N LEU A 180 10.25 -5.32 -3.01
CA LEU A 180 10.57 -6.57 -2.28
C LEU A 180 11.64 -7.40 -3.00
N HIS A 181 11.88 -7.17 -4.30
CA HIS A 181 13.03 -7.77 -4.99
C HIS A 181 14.39 -7.39 -4.39
N ASN A 182 14.47 -6.30 -3.61
CA ASN A 182 15.69 -5.95 -2.88
C ASN A 182 16.15 -7.05 -1.92
N TYR A 183 15.21 -7.91 -1.45
CA TYR A 183 15.52 -9.04 -0.59
C TYR A 183 16.25 -10.20 -1.29
N GLU A 184 16.47 -10.13 -2.62
CA GLU A 184 17.38 -11.01 -3.35
C GLU A 184 18.86 -10.75 -2.93
N ASP A 185 19.17 -9.56 -2.41
CA ASP A 185 20.49 -9.22 -1.85
C ASP A 185 20.56 -9.60 -0.37
N GLN A 186 21.54 -10.44 0.00
CA GLN A 186 21.72 -10.91 1.37
C GLN A 186 22.04 -9.77 2.35
N THR A 187 22.74 -8.74 1.89
CA THR A 187 23.08 -7.59 2.73
C THR A 187 21.83 -6.79 3.04
N PHE A 188 20.96 -6.60 2.05
CA PHE A 188 19.66 -5.95 2.24
C PHE A 188 18.78 -6.74 3.21
N PHE A 189 18.68 -8.07 3.01
CA PHE A 189 17.93 -8.97 3.89
C PHE A 189 18.38 -8.85 5.35
N ASN A 190 19.69 -8.82 5.60
CA ASN A 190 20.25 -8.70 6.94
C ASN A 190 20.02 -7.32 7.57
N ASN A 191 19.97 -6.25 6.76
CA ASN A 191 19.82 -4.89 7.26
C ASN A 191 18.37 -4.50 7.54
N PHE A 192 17.40 -5.14 6.87
CA PHE A 192 15.98 -4.82 7.00
C PHE A 192 15.13 -6.07 7.30
N PRO A 193 15.38 -6.75 8.45
CA PRO A 193 14.79 -8.05 8.72
C PRO A 193 13.33 -8.01 9.19
N TYR A 194 12.70 -6.81 9.31
CA TYR A 194 11.38 -6.71 9.93
C TYR A 194 10.34 -6.05 9.02
N ILE A 195 9.11 -6.55 9.14
CA ILE A 195 7.87 -5.95 8.60
C ILE A 195 7.05 -5.43 9.76
N TYR A 196 6.56 -4.20 9.64
CA TYR A 196 5.69 -3.58 10.63
C TYR A 196 4.27 -3.46 10.08
N VAL A 197 3.30 -4.00 10.82
CA VAL A 197 1.88 -3.88 10.50
C VAL A 197 1.19 -3.14 11.63
N TYR A 198 0.71 -1.94 11.33
CA TYR A 198 0.01 -1.09 12.28
C TYR A 198 -1.48 -1.35 12.14
N THR A 199 -2.14 -1.65 13.24
CA THR A 199 -3.60 -1.68 13.37
C THR A 199 -4.05 -0.48 14.20
N LYS A 200 -5.34 -0.35 14.43
CA LYS A 200 -5.86 0.70 15.32
C LYS A 200 -5.43 0.48 16.78
N GLU A 201 -5.29 -0.79 17.18
CA GLU A 201 -5.06 -1.21 18.56
C GLU A 201 -3.58 -1.45 18.87
N LYS A 202 -2.80 -1.95 17.91
CA LYS A 202 -1.42 -2.40 18.15
C LYS A 202 -0.54 -2.34 16.90
N VAL A 203 0.77 -2.45 17.11
CA VAL A 203 1.75 -2.68 16.05
C VAL A 203 2.22 -4.13 16.12
N LEU A 204 2.19 -4.83 15.00
CA LEU A 204 2.70 -6.19 14.86
C LEU A 204 4.05 -6.12 14.16
N VAL A 205 5.03 -6.83 14.70
CA VAL A 205 6.39 -6.91 14.15
C VAL A 205 6.63 -8.33 13.67
N TYR A 206 6.87 -8.49 12.38
CA TYR A 206 7.16 -9.78 11.76
C TYR A 206 8.63 -9.83 11.34
N GLU A 207 9.33 -10.89 11.74
CA GLU A 207 10.68 -11.17 11.28
C GLU A 207 10.64 -11.91 9.92
N ILE A 208 11.40 -11.40 8.95
CA ILE A 208 11.49 -12.01 7.62
C ILE A 208 12.46 -13.18 7.71
N PHE A 209 11.96 -14.40 7.52
CA PHE A 209 12.79 -15.61 7.53
C PHE A 209 13.14 -16.11 6.13
N ALA A 210 12.41 -15.69 5.10
CA ALA A 210 12.66 -16.09 3.71
C ALA A 210 12.06 -15.11 2.70
N ALA A 211 12.71 -14.98 1.54
CA ALA A 211 12.19 -14.32 0.34
C ALA A 211 12.36 -15.25 -0.85
N TYR A 212 11.31 -15.45 -1.64
CA TYR A 212 11.30 -16.34 -2.81
C TYR A 212 10.86 -15.56 -4.05
N LYS A 213 11.34 -16.05 -5.20
CA LYS A 213 10.95 -15.55 -6.53
C LYS A 213 10.15 -16.61 -7.28
#